data_fae3a75bba5065405e4f807849577e7c
#
_entry.id   fae3a75bba5065405e4f807849577e7c
#
_cell.length_a   1.000
_cell.length_b   1.000
_cell.length_c   1.000
_cell.angle_alpha   90.00
_cell.angle_beta   90.00
_cell.angle_gamma   90.00
#
_symmetry.space_group_name_H-M   'P 1'
#
loop_
_entity.id
_entity.type
_entity.pdbx_description
1 polymer ?
#
loop_
_entity_poly.entity_id
_entity_poly.type
_entity_poly.pdbx_seq_one_letter_code
_entity_poly.pdbx_strand_id
1 'polypeptide(L)' 'MKASELRTKNEAELQKEVLDLRRAQFSLRMQIATQQLTNTSQLGKVRKDIARVKTIQREKAAAK' A
#
# COMPACT_ATOMS: atom_id res chain seq x y z
N MET A 1 -4.35 -7.34 4.22
CA MET A 1 -4.04 -7.65 2.81
C MET A 1 -3.10 -8.85 2.76
N LYS A 2 -3.51 -9.91 2.09
CA LYS A 2 -2.72 -11.14 2.03
C LYS A 2 -1.94 -11.21 0.72
N ALA A 3 -0.71 -11.72 0.79
CA ALA A 3 0.14 -11.85 -0.39
C ALA A 3 -0.49 -12.76 -1.45
N SER A 4 -1.17 -13.83 -1.02
CA SER A 4 -1.84 -14.74 -1.95
C SER A 4 -2.93 -14.04 -2.77
N GLU A 5 -3.66 -13.13 -2.16
CA GLU A 5 -4.68 -12.34 -2.87
C GLU A 5 -4.03 -11.39 -3.87
N LEU A 6 -2.93 -10.77 -3.49
CA LEU A 6 -2.21 -9.87 -4.38
C LEU A 6 -1.64 -10.59 -5.58
N ARG A 7 -1.19 -11.82 -5.40
CA ARG A 7 -0.62 -12.62 -6.49
C ARG A 7 -1.63 -13.00 -7.56
N THR A 8 -2.92 -12.99 -7.22
CA THR A 8 -3.97 -13.27 -8.21
C THR A 8 -4.33 -12.05 -9.05
N LYS A 9 -3.88 -10.86 -8.66
CA LYS A 9 -4.18 -9.63 -9.38
C LYS A 9 -3.19 -9.39 -10.50
N ASN A 10 -3.64 -8.73 -11.58
CA ASN A 10 -2.77 -8.36 -12.68
C ASN A 10 -2.01 -7.07 -12.34
N GLU A 11 -1.08 -6.66 -13.22
CA GLU A 11 -0.24 -5.50 -12.99
C GLU A 11 -1.06 -4.21 -12.85
N ALA A 12 -2.09 -4.04 -13.67
CA ALA A 12 -2.93 -2.85 -13.62
C ALA A 12 -3.65 -2.74 -12.28
N GLU A 13 -4.16 -3.86 -11.77
CA GLU A 13 -4.83 -3.89 -10.48
C GLU A 13 -3.85 -3.59 -9.35
N LEU A 14 -2.62 -4.13 -9.44
CA LEU A 14 -1.60 -3.86 -8.43
C LEU A 14 -1.18 -2.40 -8.42
N GLN A 15 -1.05 -1.77 -9.60
CA GLN A 15 -0.75 -0.35 -9.69
C GLN A 15 -1.85 0.48 -9.05
N LYS A 16 -3.10 0.11 -9.27
CA LYS A 16 -4.23 0.79 -8.66
C LYS A 16 -4.19 0.67 -7.14
N GLU A 17 -3.87 -0.53 -6.65
CA GLU A 17 -3.72 -0.75 -5.20
C GLU A 17 -2.64 0.15 -4.60
N VAL A 18 -1.49 0.28 -5.28
CA VAL A 18 -0.41 1.16 -4.82
C VAL A 18 -0.88 2.61 -4.77
N LEU A 19 -1.58 3.07 -5.81
CA LEU A 19 -2.11 4.43 -5.84
C LEU A 19 -3.07 4.68 -4.69
N ASP A 20 -4.00 3.75 -4.46
CA ASP A 20 -4.96 3.88 -3.39
C ASP A 20 -4.28 3.90 -2.01
N LEU A 21 -3.29 3.05 -1.82
CA LEU A 21 -2.54 2.99 -0.58
C LEU A 21 -1.73 4.27 -0.35
N ARG A 22 -1.14 4.83 -1.41
CA ARG A 22 -0.39 6.08 -1.30
C ARG A 22 -1.30 7.25 -0.96
N ARG A 23 -2.50 7.27 -1.53
CA ARG A 23 -3.50 8.29 -1.19
C ARG A 23 -3.91 8.18 0.27
N ALA A 24 -4.13 6.95 0.75
CA ALA A 24 -4.45 6.72 2.15
C ALA A 24 -3.28 7.16 3.05
N GLN A 25 -2.05 6.85 2.66
CA GLN A 25 -0.88 7.27 3.41
C GLN A 25 -0.79 8.79 3.50
N PHE A 26 -1.00 9.46 2.38
CA PHE A 26 -0.95 10.93 2.33
C PHE A 26 -2.02 11.52 3.24
N SER A 27 -3.23 11.00 3.16
CA SER A 27 -4.34 11.47 3.99
C SER A 27 -4.04 11.30 5.48
N LEU A 28 -3.51 10.13 5.86
CA LEU A 28 -3.14 9.86 7.25
C LEU A 28 -2.04 10.80 7.73
N ARG A 29 -1.05 11.08 6.87
CA ARG A 29 0.03 12.00 7.22
C ARG A 29 -0.50 13.41 7.43
N MET A 30 -1.43 13.84 6.60
CA MET A 30 -2.07 15.14 6.77
C MET A 30 -2.86 15.23 8.07
N GLN A 31 -3.58 14.17 8.41
CA GLN A 31 -4.34 14.12 9.65
C GLN A 31 -3.41 14.18 10.87
N ILE A 32 -2.29 13.50 10.82
CA ILE A 32 -1.30 13.55 11.90
C ILE A 32 -0.70 14.95 12.00
N ALA A 33 -0.39 15.57 10.86
CA ALA A 33 0.21 16.92 10.83
C ALA A 33 -0.74 17.97 11.40
N THR A 34 -2.05 17.80 11.23
CA THR A 34 -3.04 18.70 11.77
C THR A 34 -3.53 18.32 13.18
N GLN A 35 -2.92 17.29 13.76
CA GLN A 35 -3.25 16.78 15.09
C GLN A 35 -4.67 16.21 15.20
N GLN A 36 -5.28 15.88 14.09
CA GLN A 36 -6.57 15.20 14.07
C GLN A 36 -6.45 13.72 14.42
N LEU A 37 -5.26 13.17 14.25
CA LEU A 37 -4.99 11.76 14.50
C LEU A 37 -3.69 11.67 15.32
N THR A 38 -3.76 11.06 16.49
CA THR A 38 -2.59 10.90 17.35
C THR A 38 -1.93 9.54 17.22
N ASN A 39 -2.67 8.55 16.70
CA ASN A 39 -2.17 7.18 16.59
C ASN A 39 -1.54 6.97 15.21
N THR A 40 -0.24 6.66 15.19
CA THR A 40 0.50 6.46 13.96
C THR A 40 0.50 5.00 13.47
N SER A 41 -0.17 4.09 14.19
CA SER A 41 -0.17 2.68 13.84
C SER A 41 -0.79 2.41 12.47
N GLN A 42 -1.83 3.18 12.08
CA GLN A 42 -2.45 3.05 10.77
C GLN A 42 -1.48 3.41 9.65
N LEU A 43 -0.65 4.43 9.87
CA LEU A 43 0.36 4.81 8.89
C LEU A 43 1.37 3.68 8.69
N GLY A 44 1.78 3.03 9.77
CA GLY A 44 2.67 1.87 9.69
C GLY A 44 2.05 0.72 8.91
N LYS A 45 0.77 0.44 9.12
CA LYS A 45 0.06 -0.60 8.37
C LYS A 45 0.02 -0.29 6.88
N VAL A 46 -0.27 0.96 6.53
CA VAL A 46 -0.34 1.37 5.12
C VAL A 46 1.04 1.24 4.47
N ARG A 47 2.10 1.62 5.18
CA ARG A 47 3.46 1.47 4.66
C ARG A 47 3.80 0.02 4.39
N LYS A 48 3.43 -0.89 5.29
CA LYS A 48 3.66 -2.32 5.11
C LYS A 48 2.87 -2.85 3.91
N ASP A 49 1.64 -2.41 3.74
CA ASP A 49 0.81 -2.82 2.61
C ASP A 49 1.41 -2.34 1.29
N ILE A 50 1.89 -1.10 1.23
CA ILE A 50 2.54 -0.57 0.04
C ILE A 50 3.79 -1.41 -0.30
N ALA A 51 4.61 -1.71 0.69
CA ALA A 51 5.81 -2.52 0.50
C ALA A 51 5.45 -3.92 -0.01
N ARG A 52 4.38 -4.52 0.52
CA ARG A 52 3.92 -5.84 0.11
C ARG A 52 3.46 -5.84 -1.34
N VAL A 53 2.66 -4.86 -1.74
CA VAL A 53 2.19 -4.76 -3.12
C VAL A 53 3.35 -4.54 -4.07
N LYS A 54 4.30 -3.69 -3.72
CA LYS A 54 5.49 -3.46 -4.54
C LYS A 54 6.34 -4.73 -4.70
N THR A 55 6.46 -5.52 -3.63
CA THR A 55 7.18 -6.78 -3.68
C THR A 55 6.52 -7.74 -4.68
N ILE A 56 5.20 -7.83 -4.64
CA ILE A 56 4.45 -8.68 -5.57
C ILE A 56 4.60 -8.19 -7.01
N GLN A 57 4.56 -6.89 -7.23
CA GLN A 57 4.80 -6.32 -8.56
C GLN A 57 6.19 -6.70 -9.09
N ARG A 58 7.19 -6.64 -8.21
CA ARG A 58 8.56 -7.00 -8.57
C ARG A 58 8.67 -8.49 -8.91
N GLU A 59 8.01 -9.35 -8.13
CA GLU A 59 7.98 -10.79 -8.40
C GLU A 59 7.38 -11.08 -9.77
N LYS A 60 6.26 -10.43 -10.10
CA LYS A 60 5.60 -10.64 -11.39
C LYS A 60 6.44 -10.12 -12.55
N ALA A 61 7.12 -9.01 -12.37
CA ALA A 61 8.02 -8.49 -13.41
C ALA A 61 9.20 -9.41 -13.63
N ALA A 62 9.74 -10.02 -12.57
CA ALA A 62 10.86 -10.93 -12.66
C ALA A 62 10.46 -12.29 -13.27
N ALA A 63 9.18 -12.65 -13.16
CA ALA A 63 8.69 -13.94 -13.67
C ALA A 63 8.43 -13.94 -15.18
N LYS A 64 8.51 -12.80 -15.84
CA LYS A 64 8.29 -12.71 -17.30
C LYS A 64 9.47 -13.17 -18.09
#